data_0ff889d66b1eba66cf0b2739c25c5747
#
_entry.id   0ff889d66b1eba66cf0b2739c25c5747
#
_cell.length_a   1.000
_cell.length_b   1.000
_cell.length_c   1.000
_cell.angle_alpha   90.00
_cell.angle_beta   90.00
_cell.angle_gamma   90.00
#
_symmetry.space_group_name_H-M   'P 1'
#
loop_
_entity.id
_entity.type
_entity.pdbx_description
1 polymer ?
#
loop_
_entity_poly.entity_id
_entity_poly.type
_entity_poly.pdbx_seq_one_letter_code
_entity_poly.pdbx_strand_id
1 'polypeptide(L)'
;MMETPIENKQKQWNPYNNNGGTAIGITGTDFVMVGTDTRLSANYNIDCRHKSRVFPMTKKAMIVATGFDADIDAFVTRMKNILVNYQQEHFKELSTESLAHSVSNVLYSKRFFPYEVNILVAGIGQDGQGLLYGYDPIGCIESLHYDTNGTGSPMAIPILDAAFGTIHHNTQPFNHPNLDTARDLIRDVMASVAERDIYTGDFLQIAIMTKDGFKLEEYPLPAH
;
A
#
# COMPACT_ATOMS: atom_id res chain seq x y z
N MET A 1 -23.95 -47.35 -25.52
CA MET A 1 -22.99 -46.43 -24.94
C MET A 1 -23.53 -45.05 -25.22
N MET A 2 -24.04 -44.34 -24.19
CA MET A 2 -24.47 -42.96 -24.33
C MET A 2 -23.22 -42.09 -24.16
N GLU A 3 -22.84 -41.39 -25.20
CA GLU A 3 -21.80 -40.36 -25.13
C GLU A 3 -22.34 -39.20 -24.26
N THR A 4 -21.70 -38.96 -23.15
CA THR A 4 -21.96 -37.75 -22.35
C THR A 4 -21.54 -36.53 -23.16
N PRO A 5 -22.41 -35.51 -23.30
CA PRO A 5 -22.04 -34.29 -24.01
C PRO A 5 -20.82 -33.66 -23.32
N ILE A 6 -19.78 -33.37 -24.07
CA ILE A 6 -18.65 -32.57 -23.63
C ILE A 6 -19.24 -31.15 -23.39
N GLU A 7 -19.51 -30.82 -22.13
CA GLU A 7 -19.79 -29.45 -21.75
C GLU A 7 -18.59 -28.58 -22.12
N ASN A 8 -18.72 -27.83 -23.21
CA ASN A 8 -17.83 -26.73 -23.52
C ASN A 8 -18.02 -25.67 -22.42
N LYS A 9 -17.29 -25.82 -21.30
CA LYS A 9 -17.12 -24.75 -20.32
C LYS A 9 -16.33 -23.67 -21.05
N GLN A 10 -17.03 -22.71 -21.67
CA GLN A 10 -16.42 -21.45 -22.06
C GLN A 10 -15.72 -20.91 -20.83
N LYS A 11 -14.40 -20.88 -20.81
CA LYS A 11 -13.63 -20.19 -19.79
C LYS A 11 -14.12 -18.75 -19.82
N GLN A 12 -14.86 -18.36 -18.78
CA GLN A 12 -15.30 -16.99 -18.63
C GLN A 12 -14.03 -16.13 -18.58
N TRP A 13 -13.85 -15.27 -19.59
CA TRP A 13 -12.70 -14.40 -19.67
C TRP A 13 -12.70 -13.45 -18.45
N ASN A 14 -11.64 -13.48 -17.67
CA ASN A 14 -11.41 -12.58 -16.57
C ASN A 14 -10.22 -11.66 -16.93
N PRO A 15 -10.42 -10.35 -17.07
CA PRO A 15 -9.36 -9.40 -17.41
C PRO A 15 -8.42 -9.12 -16.23
N TYR A 16 -8.83 -9.47 -15.02
CA TYR A 16 -8.08 -9.15 -13.82
C TYR A 16 -7.00 -10.18 -13.54
N ASN A 17 -5.86 -9.67 -13.11
CA ASN A 17 -4.74 -10.48 -12.66
C ASN A 17 -4.22 -9.90 -11.33
N ASN A 18 -4.08 -10.73 -10.32
CA ASN A 18 -3.47 -10.27 -9.08
C ASN A 18 -1.95 -10.28 -9.26
N ASN A 19 -1.34 -9.10 -9.34
CA ASN A 19 0.10 -8.93 -9.47
C ASN A 19 0.82 -8.99 -8.12
N GLY A 20 0.08 -9.23 -7.04
CA GLY A 20 0.62 -9.46 -5.70
C GLY A 20 1.27 -8.23 -5.07
N GLY A 21 2.23 -8.53 -4.23
CA GLY A 21 3.01 -7.56 -3.47
C GLY A 21 2.44 -7.27 -2.09
N THR A 22 3.31 -6.76 -1.24
CA THR A 22 3.01 -6.45 0.16
C THR A 22 3.45 -5.03 0.48
N ALA A 23 2.60 -4.29 1.17
CA ALA A 23 2.90 -2.98 1.72
C ALA A 23 2.67 -2.98 3.23
N ILE A 24 3.56 -2.32 3.96
CA ILE A 24 3.49 -2.13 5.41
C ILE A 24 3.64 -0.64 5.69
N GLY A 25 2.72 -0.04 6.44
CA GLY A 25 2.80 1.34 6.89
C GLY A 25 2.92 1.42 8.40
N ILE A 26 3.75 2.33 8.91
CA ILE A 26 3.92 2.61 10.36
C ILE A 26 4.06 4.12 10.55
N THR A 27 3.31 4.67 11.51
CA THR A 27 3.45 6.08 11.91
C THR A 27 4.38 6.24 13.11
N GLY A 28 5.27 7.22 13.02
CA GLY A 28 5.97 7.78 14.18
C GLY A 28 5.32 9.08 14.64
N THR A 29 5.93 9.76 15.61
CA THR A 29 5.46 11.07 16.09
C THR A 29 5.62 12.17 15.05
N ASP A 30 6.73 12.16 14.29
CA ASP A 30 7.12 13.20 13.34
C ASP A 30 7.50 12.64 11.96
N PHE A 31 7.19 11.36 11.72
CA PHE A 31 7.40 10.68 10.45
C PHE A 31 6.30 9.66 10.18
N VAL A 32 6.20 9.25 8.92
CA VAL A 32 5.53 8.02 8.50
C VAL A 32 6.47 7.25 7.60
N MET A 33 6.50 5.93 7.78
CA MET A 33 7.34 5.02 7.04
C MET A 33 6.49 3.94 6.37
N VAL A 34 6.79 3.64 5.10
CA VAL A 34 6.13 2.56 4.39
C VAL A 34 7.20 1.67 3.75
N GLY A 35 7.08 0.37 3.98
CA GLY A 35 7.88 -0.64 3.31
C GLY A 35 7.07 -1.37 2.25
N THR A 36 7.63 -1.57 1.06
CA THR A 36 7.01 -2.36 -0.01
C THR A 36 8.02 -3.25 -0.68
N ASP A 37 7.60 -4.41 -1.15
CA ASP A 37 8.42 -5.20 -2.07
C ASP A 37 8.37 -4.63 -3.49
N THR A 38 9.28 -5.09 -4.35
CA THR A 38 9.38 -4.64 -5.74
C THR A 38 9.01 -5.70 -6.77
N ARG A 39 8.65 -6.91 -6.34
CA ARG A 39 8.29 -8.01 -7.25
C ARG A 39 6.92 -7.76 -7.87
N LEU A 40 6.85 -7.80 -9.19
CA LEU A 40 5.62 -7.86 -9.95
C LEU A 40 5.47 -9.26 -10.54
N SER A 41 4.42 -9.96 -10.17
CA SER A 41 4.16 -11.33 -10.60
C SER A 41 2.84 -11.45 -11.33
N ALA A 42 2.75 -12.42 -12.23
CA ALA A 42 1.50 -12.83 -12.85
C ALA A 42 1.38 -14.35 -12.73
N ASN A 43 0.42 -14.81 -11.92
CA ASN A 43 0.28 -16.22 -11.56
C ASN A 43 1.58 -16.78 -10.94
N TYR A 44 2.30 -17.66 -11.66
CA TYR A 44 3.55 -18.28 -11.23
C TYR A 44 4.79 -17.69 -11.92
N ASN A 45 4.63 -16.63 -12.71
CA ASN A 45 5.72 -15.97 -13.41
C ASN A 45 6.07 -14.64 -12.71
N ILE A 46 7.35 -14.31 -12.70
CA ILE A 46 7.82 -12.99 -12.29
C ILE A 46 7.96 -12.14 -13.54
N ASP A 47 7.12 -11.10 -13.67
CA ASP A 47 7.14 -10.21 -14.83
C ASP A 47 8.19 -9.12 -14.68
N CYS A 48 8.35 -8.59 -13.45
CA CYS A 48 9.36 -7.59 -13.15
C CYS A 48 9.85 -7.75 -11.70
N ARG A 49 11.17 -7.60 -11.49
CA ARG A 49 11.78 -7.69 -10.16
C ARG A 49 11.97 -6.33 -9.49
N HIS A 50 11.71 -5.24 -10.21
CA HIS A 50 12.03 -3.89 -9.74
C HIS A 50 10.94 -2.87 -10.08
N LYS A 51 9.70 -3.20 -9.76
CA LYS A 51 8.55 -2.30 -9.89
C LYS A 51 8.34 -1.56 -8.57
N SER A 52 8.45 -0.24 -8.58
CA SER A 52 8.10 0.56 -7.40
C SER A 52 6.60 0.64 -7.21
N ARG A 53 6.17 0.47 -5.97
CA ARG A 53 4.77 0.58 -5.52
C ARG A 53 4.51 1.86 -4.75
N VAL A 54 5.55 2.70 -4.60
CA VAL A 54 5.50 3.97 -3.88
C VAL A 54 5.35 5.10 -4.88
N PHE A 55 4.33 5.92 -4.71
CA PHE A 55 4.01 7.03 -5.59
C PHE A 55 3.96 8.33 -4.77
N PRO A 56 5.04 9.14 -4.76
CA PRO A 56 5.00 10.47 -4.16
C PRO A 56 3.96 11.33 -4.89
N MET A 57 3.03 11.92 -4.15
CA MET A 57 1.92 12.72 -4.69
C MET A 57 2.10 14.20 -4.44
N THR A 58 2.52 14.55 -3.24
CA THR A 58 2.86 15.92 -2.83
C THR A 58 4.20 15.91 -2.11
N LYS A 59 4.69 17.07 -1.72
CA LYS A 59 5.92 17.16 -0.91
C LYS A 59 5.80 16.48 0.45
N LYS A 60 4.57 16.26 0.93
CA LYS A 60 4.28 15.75 2.27
C LYS A 60 3.46 14.46 2.29
N ALA A 61 3.06 13.93 1.13
CA ALA A 61 2.21 12.75 1.07
C ALA A 61 2.55 11.85 -0.11
N MET A 62 2.37 10.55 0.09
CA MET A 62 2.56 9.49 -0.89
C MET A 62 1.38 8.52 -0.87
N ILE A 63 1.14 7.90 -2.00
CA ILE A 63 0.26 6.74 -2.15
C ILE A 63 1.14 5.51 -2.32
N VAL A 64 0.73 4.42 -1.69
CA VAL A 64 1.30 3.10 -1.88
C VAL A 64 0.19 2.16 -2.29
N ALA A 65 0.43 1.37 -3.33
CA ALA A 65 -0.62 0.53 -3.91
C ALA A 65 -0.11 -0.87 -4.25
N THR A 66 -0.94 -1.88 -3.94
CA THR A 66 -0.74 -3.28 -4.31
C THR A 66 -2.00 -3.83 -4.98
N GLY A 67 -1.92 -4.97 -5.66
CA GLY A 67 -3.03 -5.60 -6.36
C GLY A 67 -2.82 -5.65 -7.87
N PHE A 68 -3.83 -5.30 -8.67
CA PHE A 68 -3.75 -5.33 -10.13
C PHE A 68 -3.01 -4.10 -10.67
N ASP A 69 -1.85 -4.32 -11.29
CA ASP A 69 -0.92 -3.24 -11.69
C ASP A 69 -1.53 -2.27 -12.72
N ALA A 70 -2.34 -2.75 -13.66
CA ALA A 70 -3.00 -1.87 -14.63
C ALA A 70 -4.00 -0.90 -13.97
N ASP A 71 -4.73 -1.37 -12.96
CA ASP A 71 -5.64 -0.54 -12.18
C ASP A 71 -4.87 0.44 -11.28
N ILE A 72 -3.72 0.02 -10.73
CA ILE A 72 -2.83 0.89 -9.96
C ILE A 72 -2.36 2.06 -10.85
N ASP A 73 -1.84 1.78 -12.04
CA ASP A 73 -1.35 2.80 -12.96
C ASP A 73 -2.48 3.77 -13.41
N ALA A 74 -3.67 3.23 -13.69
CA ALA A 74 -4.85 4.04 -14.04
C ALA A 74 -5.29 4.94 -12.87
N PHE A 75 -5.34 4.38 -11.66
CA PHE A 75 -5.71 5.10 -10.44
C PHE A 75 -4.70 6.21 -10.11
N VAL A 76 -3.40 5.87 -10.10
CA VAL A 76 -2.32 6.83 -9.81
C VAL A 76 -2.31 7.97 -10.83
N THR A 77 -2.50 7.66 -12.11
CA THR A 77 -2.60 8.69 -13.16
C THR A 77 -3.78 9.62 -12.93
N ARG A 78 -4.95 9.07 -12.56
CA ARG A 78 -6.13 9.87 -12.21
C ARG A 78 -5.88 10.76 -11.01
N MET A 79 -5.23 10.24 -9.96
CA MET A 79 -4.89 11.03 -8.77
C MET A 79 -3.92 12.16 -9.10
N LYS A 80 -2.89 11.92 -9.90
CA LYS A 80 -1.95 12.95 -10.36
C LYS A 80 -2.67 14.08 -11.11
N ASN A 81 -3.61 13.75 -11.98
CA ASN A 81 -4.41 14.75 -12.71
C ASN A 81 -5.27 15.61 -11.75
N ILE A 82 -5.88 14.99 -10.73
CA ILE A 82 -6.64 15.73 -9.69
C ILE A 82 -5.72 16.69 -8.94
N LEU A 83 -4.51 16.26 -8.59
CA LEU A 83 -3.55 17.11 -7.87
C LEU A 83 -3.09 18.30 -8.72
N VAL A 84 -2.80 18.07 -10.00
CA VAL A 84 -2.41 19.15 -10.93
C VAL A 84 -3.55 20.17 -11.07
N ASN A 85 -4.78 19.71 -11.29
CA ASN A 85 -5.94 20.60 -11.39
C ASN A 85 -6.14 21.41 -10.10
N TYR A 86 -6.09 20.75 -8.95
CA TYR A 86 -6.22 21.43 -7.66
C TYR A 86 -5.14 22.49 -7.46
N GLN A 87 -3.88 22.17 -7.79
CA GLN A 87 -2.78 23.12 -7.68
C GLN A 87 -2.94 24.33 -8.61
N GLN A 88 -3.46 24.12 -9.82
CA GLN A 88 -3.74 25.20 -10.77
C GLN A 88 -4.88 26.11 -10.32
N GLU A 89 -5.94 25.55 -9.72
CA GLU A 89 -7.10 26.31 -9.27
C GLU A 89 -6.85 27.04 -7.95
N HIS A 90 -6.10 26.42 -7.03
CA HIS A 90 -5.95 26.92 -5.66
C HIS A 90 -4.56 27.47 -5.35
N PHE A 91 -3.58 27.32 -6.24
CA PHE A 91 -2.17 27.75 -6.07
C PHE A 91 -1.48 27.19 -4.84
N LYS A 92 -1.92 26.00 -4.36
CA LYS A 92 -1.36 25.27 -3.23
C LYS A 92 -1.46 23.77 -3.45
N GLU A 93 -0.58 23.01 -2.79
CA GLU A 93 -0.65 21.54 -2.77
C GLU A 93 -1.79 21.06 -1.85
N LEU A 94 -2.37 19.89 -2.17
CA LEU A 94 -3.30 19.21 -1.29
C LEU A 94 -2.58 18.79 0.01
N SER A 95 -3.26 18.95 1.16
CA SER A 95 -2.78 18.37 2.42
C SER A 95 -2.92 16.85 2.41
N THR A 96 -2.22 16.17 3.31
CA THR A 96 -2.31 14.71 3.45
C THR A 96 -3.74 14.24 3.72
N GLU A 97 -4.46 14.92 4.58
CA GLU A 97 -5.85 14.62 4.93
C GLU A 97 -6.79 14.83 3.73
N SER A 98 -6.59 15.92 3.00
CA SER A 98 -7.39 16.21 1.79
C SER A 98 -7.10 15.20 0.67
N LEU A 99 -5.83 14.78 0.53
CA LEU A 99 -5.45 13.70 -0.38
C LEU A 99 -6.15 12.40 0.01
N ALA A 100 -6.15 12.04 1.29
CA ALA A 100 -6.78 10.84 1.80
C ALA A 100 -8.28 10.80 1.47
N HIS A 101 -9.01 11.88 1.71
CA HIS A 101 -10.42 11.98 1.32
C HIS A 101 -10.64 11.98 -0.20
N SER A 102 -9.73 12.57 -0.97
CA SER A 102 -9.81 12.54 -2.44
C SER A 102 -9.64 11.11 -2.98
N VAL A 103 -8.74 10.32 -2.39
CA VAL A 103 -8.58 8.88 -2.70
C VAL A 103 -9.88 8.13 -2.46
N SER A 104 -10.50 8.28 -1.27
CA SER A 104 -11.78 7.67 -0.93
C SER A 104 -12.87 8.01 -1.96
N ASN A 105 -13.01 9.27 -2.33
CA ASN A 105 -14.00 9.73 -3.33
C ASN A 105 -13.75 9.11 -4.72
N VAL A 106 -12.49 9.00 -5.13
CA VAL A 106 -12.15 8.39 -6.44
C VAL A 106 -12.46 6.91 -6.44
N LEU A 107 -12.12 6.18 -5.39
CA LEU A 107 -12.48 4.76 -5.24
C LEU A 107 -13.99 4.57 -5.25
N TYR A 108 -14.73 5.35 -4.46
CA TYR A 108 -16.18 5.26 -4.39
C TYR A 108 -16.87 5.60 -5.71
N SER A 109 -16.29 6.49 -6.51
CA SER A 109 -16.80 6.79 -7.87
C SER A 109 -16.86 5.57 -8.79
N LYS A 110 -16.13 4.52 -8.45
CA LYS A 110 -16.07 3.24 -9.16
C LYS A 110 -16.72 2.09 -8.39
N ARG A 111 -17.57 2.38 -7.40
CA ARG A 111 -18.19 1.39 -6.50
C ARG A 111 -18.81 0.19 -7.24
N PHE A 112 -19.45 0.39 -8.38
CA PHE A 112 -20.13 -0.67 -9.16
C PHE A 112 -19.21 -1.43 -10.11
N PHE A 113 -17.99 -0.91 -10.33
CA PHE A 113 -16.92 -1.56 -11.07
C PHE A 113 -15.58 -1.12 -10.45
N PRO A 114 -15.23 -1.64 -9.27
CA PRO A 114 -14.10 -1.16 -8.47
C PRO A 114 -12.76 -1.38 -9.16
N TYR A 115 -11.79 -0.55 -8.81
CA TYR A 115 -10.38 -0.88 -9.05
C TYR A 115 -9.98 -2.06 -8.15
N GLU A 116 -9.27 -3.04 -8.69
CA GLU A 116 -8.68 -4.12 -7.89
C GLU A 116 -7.35 -3.69 -7.28
N VAL A 117 -7.42 -2.75 -6.36
CA VAL A 117 -6.25 -2.15 -5.69
C VAL A 117 -6.44 -2.12 -4.18
N ASN A 118 -5.34 -2.32 -3.45
CA ASN A 118 -5.26 -2.05 -2.03
C ASN A 118 -4.34 -0.84 -1.85
N ILE A 119 -4.79 0.17 -1.15
CA ILE A 119 -4.12 1.46 -1.07
C ILE A 119 -3.80 1.81 0.38
N LEU A 120 -2.59 2.35 0.59
CA LEU A 120 -2.24 3.12 1.77
C LEU A 120 -1.92 4.55 1.32
N VAL A 121 -2.40 5.53 2.06
CA VAL A 121 -1.96 6.92 1.95
C VAL A 121 -1.15 7.25 3.20
N ALA A 122 0.08 7.68 2.99
CA ALA A 122 0.98 8.04 4.06
C ALA A 122 1.51 9.46 3.85
N GLY A 123 1.62 10.24 4.91
CA GLY A 123 2.13 11.60 4.80
C GLY A 123 2.25 12.30 6.15
N ILE A 124 2.59 13.58 6.09
CA ILE A 124 2.74 14.43 7.27
C ILE A 124 1.53 15.38 7.35
N GLY A 125 0.90 15.41 8.52
CA GLY A 125 -0.20 16.29 8.82
C GLY A 125 0.21 17.76 8.95
N GLN A 126 -0.78 18.63 9.09
CA GLN A 126 -0.52 20.07 9.29
C GLN A 126 0.18 20.36 10.62
N ASP A 127 -0.05 19.54 11.61
CA ASP A 127 0.58 19.56 12.94
C ASP A 127 2.00 18.96 12.96
N GLY A 128 2.44 18.37 11.83
CA GLY A 128 3.76 17.74 11.70
C GLY A 128 3.79 16.27 12.13
N GLN A 129 2.66 15.68 12.49
CA GLN A 129 2.57 14.26 12.87
C GLN A 129 2.53 13.36 11.64
N GLY A 130 3.04 12.13 11.76
CA GLY A 130 2.89 11.08 10.76
C GLY A 130 1.45 10.60 10.68
N LEU A 131 0.89 10.58 9.47
CA LEU A 131 -0.47 10.12 9.17
C LEU A 131 -0.43 8.92 8.25
N LEU A 132 -1.26 7.93 8.53
CA LEU A 132 -1.47 6.74 7.72
C LEU A 132 -2.96 6.48 7.57
N TYR A 133 -3.39 6.26 6.34
CA TYR A 133 -4.77 5.92 6.01
C TYR A 133 -4.79 4.62 5.20
N GLY A 134 -5.62 3.67 5.64
CA GLY A 134 -5.95 2.44 4.93
C GLY A 134 -7.29 2.54 4.21
N TYR A 135 -7.43 1.78 3.12
CA TYR A 135 -8.65 1.77 2.30
C TYR A 135 -9.06 0.36 1.93
N ASP A 136 -10.38 0.17 1.84
CA ASP A 136 -10.93 -0.93 1.08
C ASP A 136 -11.07 -0.56 -0.42
N PRO A 137 -11.32 -1.52 -1.32
CA PRO A 137 -11.43 -1.24 -2.75
C PRO A 137 -12.56 -0.29 -3.15
N ILE A 138 -13.56 -0.07 -2.28
CA ILE A 138 -14.69 0.83 -2.53
C ILE A 138 -14.56 2.19 -1.84
N GLY A 139 -13.43 2.46 -1.18
CA GLY A 139 -13.10 3.77 -0.63
C GLY A 139 -13.51 4.02 0.81
N CYS A 140 -13.83 2.97 1.59
CA CYS A 140 -13.89 3.12 3.04
C CYS A 140 -12.51 3.51 3.56
N ILE A 141 -12.42 4.59 4.32
CA ILE A 141 -11.17 5.16 4.82
C ILE A 141 -11.07 4.97 6.33
N GLU A 142 -9.91 4.53 6.79
CA GLU A 142 -9.57 4.45 8.21
C GLU A 142 -8.24 5.15 8.48
N SER A 143 -8.17 5.88 9.61
CA SER A 143 -6.91 6.45 10.11
C SER A 143 -6.27 5.47 11.08
N LEU A 144 -5.04 5.08 10.81
CA LEU A 144 -4.37 3.98 11.48
C LEU A 144 -2.97 4.39 11.93
N HIS A 145 -2.43 3.71 12.94
CA HIS A 145 -1.05 3.88 13.36
C HIS A 145 -0.10 2.94 12.62
N TYR A 146 -0.57 1.77 12.27
CA TYR A 146 0.09 0.84 11.37
C TYR A 146 -0.96 0.05 10.58
N ASP A 147 -0.58 -0.40 9.41
CA ASP A 147 -1.44 -1.22 8.54
C ASP A 147 -0.60 -1.98 7.53
N THR A 148 -1.19 -3.03 6.96
CA THR A 148 -0.56 -3.82 5.92
C THR A 148 -1.54 -4.14 4.81
N ASN A 149 -1.08 -4.07 3.57
CA ASN A 149 -1.88 -4.38 2.40
C ASN A 149 -1.19 -5.38 1.47
N GLY A 150 -1.98 -6.07 0.65
CA GLY A 150 -1.48 -7.00 -0.35
C GLY A 150 -1.49 -8.46 0.07
N THR A 151 -0.82 -9.32 -0.70
CA THR A 151 -0.88 -10.78 -0.55
C THR A 151 -0.22 -11.27 0.74
N GLY A 152 0.83 -10.61 1.21
CA GLY A 152 1.51 -10.93 2.47
C GLY A 152 0.88 -10.30 3.73
N SER A 153 -0.15 -9.44 3.59
CA SER A 153 -0.80 -8.77 4.72
C SER A 153 -1.22 -9.72 5.85
N PRO A 154 -1.85 -10.89 5.59
CA PRO A 154 -2.23 -11.82 6.66
C PRO A 154 -1.04 -12.39 7.46
N MET A 155 0.17 -12.35 6.90
CA MET A 155 1.39 -12.78 7.57
C MET A 155 2.08 -11.63 8.31
N ALA A 156 1.97 -10.42 7.78
CA ALA A 156 2.60 -9.22 8.33
C ALA A 156 1.85 -8.66 9.54
N ILE A 157 0.52 -8.57 9.47
CA ILE A 157 -0.29 -7.90 10.51
C ILE A 157 -0.14 -8.55 11.90
N PRO A 158 -0.13 -9.88 12.07
CA PRO A 158 0.06 -10.47 13.39
C PRO A 158 1.41 -10.16 14.03
N ILE A 159 2.46 -9.96 13.22
CA ILE A 159 3.79 -9.60 13.73
C ILE A 159 3.77 -8.15 14.22
N LEU A 160 3.11 -7.25 13.49
CA LEU A 160 2.92 -5.87 13.93
C LEU A 160 2.04 -5.77 15.18
N ASP A 161 0.97 -6.56 15.24
CA ASP A 161 0.10 -6.65 16.42
C ASP A 161 0.90 -7.11 17.65
N ALA A 162 1.79 -8.08 17.49
CA ALA A 162 2.67 -8.53 18.57
C ALA A 162 3.69 -7.46 18.99
N ALA A 163 4.21 -6.69 18.04
CA ALA A 163 5.20 -5.64 18.30
C ALA A 163 4.58 -4.40 18.99
N PHE A 164 3.37 -4.01 18.57
CA PHE A 164 2.69 -2.82 19.09
C PHE A 164 1.65 -3.12 20.17
N GLY A 165 1.14 -4.33 20.23
CA GLY A 165 0.47 -4.97 21.38
C GLY A 165 -0.86 -4.37 21.85
N THR A 166 -1.54 -3.49 21.09
CA THR A 166 -2.51 -2.61 21.75
C THR A 166 -3.84 -2.35 21.05
N ILE A 167 -4.04 -2.78 19.80
CA ILE A 167 -5.29 -2.42 19.08
C ILE A 167 -6.53 -2.94 19.78
N HIS A 168 -6.47 -4.12 20.41
CA HIS A 168 -7.61 -4.73 21.08
C HIS A 168 -7.68 -4.46 22.61
N HIS A 169 -6.66 -3.83 23.18
CA HIS A 169 -6.61 -3.48 24.59
C HIS A 169 -6.58 -1.96 24.75
N ASN A 170 -7.71 -1.33 24.53
CA ASN A 170 -7.99 0.11 24.54
C ASN A 170 -7.62 0.91 25.81
N THR A 171 -6.64 0.47 26.59
CA THR A 171 -6.30 1.10 27.88
C THR A 171 -5.07 1.97 27.86
N GLN A 172 -4.28 1.95 26.77
CA GLN A 172 -3.08 2.79 26.69
C GLN A 172 -2.99 3.50 25.33
N PRO A 173 -2.47 4.73 25.28
CA PRO A 173 -2.19 5.42 24.02
C PRO A 173 -1.16 4.63 23.22
N PHE A 174 -1.27 4.67 21.87
CA PHE A 174 -0.32 4.03 20.97
C PHE A 174 1.10 4.57 21.23
N ASN A 175 2.05 3.65 21.45
CA ASN A 175 3.44 4.01 21.65
C ASN A 175 4.14 4.06 20.28
N HIS A 176 4.31 5.28 19.76
CA HIS A 176 4.98 5.47 18.49
C HIS A 176 6.44 5.01 18.55
N PRO A 177 6.89 4.16 17.61
CA PRO A 177 8.29 3.76 17.52
C PRO A 177 9.16 4.95 17.12
N ASN A 178 10.46 4.85 17.41
CA ASN A 178 11.45 5.72 16.77
C ASN A 178 11.74 5.25 15.34
N LEU A 179 12.40 6.09 14.56
CA LEU A 179 12.65 5.85 13.14
C LEU A 179 13.47 4.57 12.88
N ASP A 180 14.48 4.29 13.70
CA ASP A 180 15.32 3.11 13.52
C ASP A 180 14.58 1.82 13.90
N THR A 181 13.84 1.85 15.01
CA THR A 181 12.98 0.72 15.41
C THR A 181 11.91 0.41 14.36
N ALA A 182 11.27 1.42 13.78
CA ALA A 182 10.29 1.24 12.72
C ALA A 182 10.92 0.64 11.46
N ARG A 183 12.12 1.09 11.09
CA ARG A 183 12.88 0.57 9.94
C ARG A 183 13.24 -0.90 10.14
N ASP A 184 13.82 -1.24 11.29
CA ASP A 184 14.22 -2.61 11.58
C ASP A 184 13.01 -3.54 11.62
N LEU A 185 11.90 -3.10 12.24
CA LEU A 185 10.65 -3.88 12.27
C LEU A 185 10.10 -4.13 10.86
N ILE A 186 10.05 -3.12 9.98
CA ILE A 186 9.61 -3.30 8.59
C ILE A 186 10.51 -4.30 7.86
N ARG A 187 11.82 -4.24 8.06
CA ARG A 187 12.77 -5.17 7.42
C ARG A 187 12.54 -6.60 7.90
N ASP A 188 12.38 -6.82 9.19
CA ASP A 188 12.17 -8.14 9.78
C ASP A 188 10.83 -8.75 9.36
N VAL A 189 9.76 -7.94 9.35
CA VAL A 189 8.44 -8.38 8.90
C VAL A 189 8.47 -8.72 7.41
N MET A 190 9.03 -7.85 6.57
CA MET A 190 9.09 -8.11 5.12
C MET A 190 9.97 -9.31 4.77
N ALA A 191 11.08 -9.51 5.47
CA ALA A 191 11.90 -10.71 5.31
C ALA A 191 11.09 -11.98 5.69
N SER A 192 10.34 -11.93 6.79
CA SER A 192 9.49 -13.05 7.23
C SER A 192 8.37 -13.36 6.25
N VAL A 193 7.75 -12.33 5.67
CA VAL A 193 6.71 -12.48 4.65
C VAL A 193 7.28 -13.06 3.36
N ALA A 194 8.44 -12.56 2.90
CA ALA A 194 9.09 -13.04 1.69
C ALA A 194 9.43 -14.53 1.73
N GLU A 195 9.67 -15.12 2.92
CA GLU A 195 9.90 -16.55 3.10
C GLU A 195 8.67 -17.42 2.79
N ARG A 196 7.46 -16.87 2.83
CA ARG A 196 6.21 -17.64 2.73
C ARG A 196 5.28 -17.18 1.62
N ASP A 197 5.36 -15.93 1.20
CA ASP A 197 4.56 -15.37 0.12
C ASP A 197 5.35 -15.34 -1.18
N ILE A 198 4.94 -16.13 -2.16
CA ILE A 198 5.59 -16.21 -3.49
C ILE A 198 5.49 -14.90 -4.28
N TYR A 199 4.51 -14.05 -3.96
CA TYR A 199 4.29 -12.76 -4.62
C TYR A 199 5.11 -11.63 -4.02
N THR A 200 5.70 -11.83 -2.83
CA THR A 200 6.52 -10.85 -2.13
C THR A 200 7.99 -11.23 -2.24
N GLY A 201 8.85 -10.31 -2.72
CA GLY A 201 10.27 -10.61 -2.82
C GLY A 201 11.08 -9.61 -3.62
N ASP A 202 12.28 -10.01 -3.99
CA ASP A 202 13.32 -9.32 -4.71
C ASP A 202 13.95 -8.17 -3.90
N PHE A 203 13.35 -6.96 -3.83
CA PHE A 203 13.87 -5.85 -3.02
C PHE A 203 12.78 -5.27 -2.14
N LEU A 204 13.18 -4.76 -1.00
CA LEU A 204 12.37 -3.95 -0.09
C LEU A 204 12.69 -2.47 -0.33
N GLN A 205 11.70 -1.70 -0.74
CA GLN A 205 11.75 -0.25 -0.73
C GLN A 205 11.11 0.29 0.53
N ILE A 206 11.85 1.10 1.30
CA ILE A 206 11.37 1.81 2.47
C ILE A 206 11.26 3.29 2.12
N ALA A 207 10.05 3.78 2.06
CA ALA A 207 9.74 5.19 1.86
C ALA A 207 9.50 5.86 3.21
N ILE A 208 10.24 6.92 3.49
CA ILE A 208 10.18 7.68 4.71
C ILE A 208 9.72 9.10 4.35
N MET A 209 8.64 9.55 4.98
CA MET A 209 8.16 10.91 4.87
C MET A 209 8.30 11.62 6.20
N THR A 210 8.98 12.75 6.20
CA THR A 210 9.14 13.65 7.35
C THR A 210 8.76 15.07 6.94
N LYS A 211 8.75 16.00 7.90
CA LYS A 211 8.58 17.42 7.60
C LYS A 211 9.65 17.97 6.64
N ASP A 212 10.84 17.37 6.63
CA ASP A 212 11.98 17.80 5.81
C ASP A 212 11.92 17.23 4.38
N GLY A 213 11.03 16.26 4.11
CA GLY A 213 10.78 15.72 2.78
C GLY A 213 10.70 14.20 2.73
N PHE A 214 10.80 13.71 1.50
CA PHE A 214 10.71 12.30 1.13
C PHE A 214 12.09 11.68 0.96
N LYS A 215 12.28 10.49 1.53
CA LYS A 215 13.47 9.65 1.34
C LYS A 215 13.05 8.25 0.97
N LEU A 216 13.74 7.64 0.00
CA LEU A 216 13.56 6.24 -0.39
C LEU A 216 14.86 5.48 -0.12
N GLU A 217 14.75 4.38 0.58
CA GLU A 217 15.84 3.43 0.85
C GLU A 217 15.49 2.09 0.21
N GLU A 218 16.50 1.32 -0.19
CA GLU A 218 16.29 0.02 -0.81
C GLU A 218 17.22 -1.03 -0.22
N TYR A 219 16.68 -2.23 0.04
CA TYR A 219 17.35 -3.35 0.64
C TYR A 219 17.02 -4.64 -0.13
N PRO A 220 17.96 -5.57 -0.31
CA PRO A 220 17.64 -6.87 -0.86
C PRO A 220 16.79 -7.67 0.13
N LEU A 221 15.78 -8.38 -0.37
CA LEU A 221 15.06 -9.42 0.35
C LEU A 221 15.72 -10.79 0.12
N PRO A 222 15.45 -11.79 0.98
CA PRO A 222 15.93 -13.15 0.75
C PRO A 222 15.57 -13.63 -0.66
N ALA A 223 16.56 -14.18 -1.37
CA ALA A 223 16.34 -14.74 -2.70
C ALA A 223 15.83 -16.18 -2.60
N HIS A 224 14.75 -16.48 -3.29
CA HIS A 224 14.20 -17.83 -3.49
C HIS A 224 14.18 -18.20 -4.96
#